data_f25be623933bc6e529f93baa87173b8f
#
_entry.id   f25be623933bc6e529f93baa87173b8f
#
_cell.length_a   1.000
_cell.length_b   1.000
_cell.length_c   1.000
_cell.angle_alpha   90.00
_cell.angle_beta   90.00
_cell.angle_gamma   90.00
#
_symmetry.space_group_name_H-M   'P 1'
#
loop_
_entity.id
_entity.type
_entity.pdbx_description
1 polymer ?
#
loop_
_entity_poly.entity_id
_entity_poly.type
_entity_poly.pdbx_seq_one_letter_code
_entity_poly.pdbx_strand_id
1 'polypeptide(L)'
;MKEMNRREFLTLTGAAVVALSLAGCGGGPSAPPAPPAVPTGKEAKVLEAINLYRKKAGVNEPLTMDDGLKPAAELTMKIAKGEMTYDVNAALALGAAFDDYNKIGAPIGFYDDGTRVVPVCVYSEDVELMALTLPLQVDEFDKNNLKSPVFKLVNIQTFELSGVTYWVAVIADRKK
;
A
#
# COMPACT_ATOMS: atom_id res chain seq x y z
N MET A 1 43.82 6.34 0.66
CA MET A 1 42.44 6.12 0.15
C MET A 1 41.54 7.08 0.88
N LYS A 2 40.81 7.95 0.15
CA LYS A 2 39.94 8.97 0.74
C LYS A 2 38.60 8.28 1.04
N GLU A 3 38.19 8.25 2.30
CA GLU A 3 36.91 7.68 2.67
C GLU A 3 35.79 8.53 2.10
N MET A 4 34.95 7.92 1.29
CA MET A 4 33.79 8.55 0.65
C MET A 4 32.67 8.75 1.69
N ASN A 5 32.22 9.98 1.85
CA ASN A 5 31.19 10.35 2.82
C ASN A 5 29.82 9.85 2.33
N ARG A 6 28.94 9.46 3.23
CA ARG A 6 27.56 8.93 2.93
C ARG A 6 26.77 9.82 1.99
N ARG A 7 26.98 11.13 2.01
CA ARG A 7 26.33 12.08 1.09
C ARG A 7 26.84 11.95 -0.36
N GLU A 8 28.14 11.66 -0.56
CA GLU A 8 28.73 11.46 -1.89
C GLU A 8 28.28 10.14 -2.53
N PHE A 9 28.04 9.10 -1.70
CA PHE A 9 27.51 7.82 -2.17
C PHE A 9 26.06 7.95 -2.67
N LEU A 10 25.22 8.71 -1.99
CA LEU A 10 23.81 8.92 -2.38
C LEU A 10 23.66 9.79 -3.63
N THR A 11 24.57 10.74 -3.88
CA THR A 11 24.57 11.53 -5.11
C THR A 11 25.08 10.74 -6.32
N LEU A 12 25.99 9.79 -6.12
CA LEU A 12 26.51 8.96 -7.21
C LEU A 12 25.50 7.90 -7.68
N THR A 13 24.74 7.31 -6.73
CA THR A 13 23.69 6.33 -7.06
C THR A 13 22.44 6.98 -7.65
N GLY A 14 22.10 8.21 -7.26
CA GLY A 14 20.97 8.97 -7.83
C GLY A 14 21.18 9.42 -9.29
N ALA A 15 22.43 9.69 -9.69
CA ALA A 15 22.72 10.15 -11.04
C ALA A 15 22.82 9.02 -12.09
N ALA A 16 23.06 7.79 -11.65
CA ALA A 16 23.20 6.64 -12.58
C ALA A 16 21.85 6.09 -13.09
N VAL A 17 20.74 6.37 -12.39
CA VAL A 17 19.41 5.85 -12.75
C VAL A 17 18.72 6.69 -13.82
N VAL A 18 19.09 7.96 -13.98
CA VAL A 18 18.44 8.87 -14.95
C VAL A 18 19.05 8.75 -16.37
N ALA A 19 20.25 8.20 -16.53
CA ALA A 19 20.94 8.15 -17.81
C ALA A 19 20.58 6.93 -18.70
N LEU A 20 19.83 5.94 -18.20
CA LEU A 20 19.48 4.71 -18.92
C LEU A 20 18.09 4.71 -19.58
N SER A 21 17.32 5.79 -19.44
CA SER A 21 15.94 5.84 -19.95
C SER A 21 15.78 6.53 -21.32
N LEU A 22 16.87 6.93 -22.00
CA LEU A 22 16.82 7.69 -23.26
C LEU A 22 17.43 7.02 -24.49
N ALA A 23 17.79 5.73 -24.44
CA ALA A 23 18.30 5.03 -25.61
C ALA A 23 17.62 3.68 -25.78
N GLY A 24 16.58 3.59 -26.60
CA GLY A 24 16.02 2.31 -26.96
C GLY A 24 14.70 2.36 -27.70
N CYS A 25 14.62 3.03 -28.83
CA CYS A 25 13.67 2.69 -29.89
C CYS A 25 14.28 1.54 -30.68
N GLY A 26 13.82 0.30 -30.45
CA GLY A 26 14.26 -0.87 -31.21
C GLY A 26 13.76 -2.14 -30.53
N GLY A 27 12.87 -2.90 -31.20
CA GLY A 27 12.29 -4.13 -30.69
C GLY A 27 13.35 -5.16 -30.27
N GLY A 28 13.45 -5.39 -28.98
CA GLY A 28 14.27 -6.39 -28.33
C GLY A 28 13.49 -6.99 -27.16
N PRO A 29 13.93 -8.13 -26.57
CA PRO A 29 13.19 -8.87 -25.57
C PRO A 29 12.79 -7.97 -24.39
N SER A 30 11.58 -8.20 -23.89
CA SER A 30 10.96 -7.46 -22.79
C SER A 30 11.96 -7.07 -21.69
N ALA A 31 12.06 -5.79 -21.41
CA ALA A 31 12.87 -5.30 -20.29
C ALA A 31 12.44 -5.99 -18.99
N PRO A 32 13.36 -6.31 -18.08
CA PRO A 32 13.00 -6.82 -16.77
C PRO A 32 12.00 -5.88 -16.10
N PRO A 33 10.99 -6.41 -15.36
CA PRO A 33 10.06 -5.56 -14.64
C PRO A 33 10.84 -4.56 -13.76
N ALA A 34 10.43 -3.31 -13.80
CA ALA A 34 11.03 -2.27 -12.96
C ALA A 34 10.98 -2.70 -11.48
N PRO A 35 12.03 -2.43 -10.70
CA PRO A 35 11.99 -2.70 -9.27
C PRO A 35 10.76 -2.04 -8.64
N PRO A 36 10.10 -2.69 -7.65
CA PRO A 36 8.97 -2.10 -6.95
C PRO A 36 9.32 -0.68 -6.48
N ALA A 37 8.43 0.27 -6.73
CA ALA A 37 8.63 1.64 -6.27
C ALA A 37 8.80 1.61 -4.74
N VAL A 38 9.89 2.17 -4.24
CA VAL A 38 10.09 2.34 -2.80
C VAL A 38 9.12 3.43 -2.35
N PRO A 39 8.14 3.11 -1.48
CA PRO A 39 7.19 4.12 -1.04
C PRO A 39 7.93 5.23 -0.29
N THR A 40 7.47 6.45 -0.46
CA THR A 40 8.01 7.63 0.22
C THR A 40 6.90 8.33 0.99
N GLY A 41 7.28 9.10 2.02
CA GLY A 41 6.31 9.89 2.76
C GLY A 41 5.42 9.09 3.72
N LYS A 42 4.16 9.45 3.79
CA LYS A 42 3.18 8.88 4.74
C LYS A 42 2.91 7.40 4.47
N GLU A 43 2.81 7.01 3.20
CA GLU A 43 2.55 5.62 2.79
C GLU A 43 3.67 4.66 3.23
N ALA A 44 4.94 5.13 3.20
CA ALA A 44 6.07 4.34 3.70
C ALA A 44 5.95 4.05 5.20
N LYS A 45 5.55 5.03 5.98
CA LYS A 45 5.36 4.87 7.44
C LYS A 45 4.17 3.97 7.75
N VAL A 46 3.08 4.07 6.99
CA VAL A 46 1.94 3.15 7.13
C VAL A 46 2.36 1.72 6.80
N LEU A 47 3.12 1.51 5.72
CA LEU A 47 3.64 0.19 5.37
C LEU A 47 4.52 -0.39 6.49
N GLU A 48 5.40 0.44 7.05
CA GLU A 48 6.26 0.04 8.16
C GLU A 48 5.42 -0.36 9.39
N ALA A 49 4.38 0.42 9.73
CA ALA A 49 3.48 0.11 10.84
C ALA A 49 2.70 -1.20 10.62
N ILE A 50 2.17 -1.43 9.42
CA ILE A 50 1.50 -2.67 9.06
C ILE A 50 2.46 -3.86 9.19
N ASN A 51 3.67 -3.74 8.66
CA ASN A 51 4.67 -4.81 8.74
C ASN A 51 5.15 -5.06 10.16
N LEU A 52 5.26 -4.02 10.99
CA LEU A 52 5.55 -4.16 12.41
C LEU A 52 4.42 -4.91 13.15
N TYR A 53 3.15 -4.58 12.87
CA TYR A 53 2.00 -5.30 13.41
C TYR A 53 2.01 -6.77 12.98
N ARG A 54 2.26 -7.06 11.69
CA ARG A 54 2.36 -8.43 11.16
C ARG A 54 3.47 -9.21 11.86
N LYS A 55 4.65 -8.63 12.02
CA LYS A 55 5.78 -9.23 12.72
C LYS A 55 5.44 -9.56 14.18
N LYS A 56 4.79 -8.65 14.91
CA LYS A 56 4.30 -8.88 16.28
C LYS A 56 3.27 -10.00 16.34
N ALA A 57 2.51 -10.21 15.26
CA ALA A 57 1.54 -11.30 15.13
C ALA A 57 2.15 -12.63 14.64
N GLY A 58 3.48 -12.72 14.45
CA GLY A 58 4.19 -13.93 14.02
C GLY A 58 4.33 -14.10 12.51
N VAL A 59 3.94 -13.12 11.71
CA VAL A 59 4.13 -13.14 10.25
C VAL A 59 5.46 -12.46 9.92
N ASN A 60 6.47 -13.24 9.58
CA ASN A 60 7.82 -12.72 9.33
C ASN A 60 8.01 -12.14 7.92
N GLU A 61 7.16 -12.53 6.97
CA GLU A 61 7.23 -11.99 5.62
C GLU A 61 6.51 -10.64 5.54
N PRO A 62 7.22 -9.55 5.18
CA PRO A 62 6.61 -8.24 5.05
C PRO A 62 5.74 -8.16 3.80
N LEU A 63 4.74 -7.29 3.84
CA LEU A 63 4.09 -6.80 2.63
C LEU A 63 5.04 -5.88 1.88
N THR A 64 4.96 -5.93 0.55
CA THR A 64 5.68 -5.02 -0.35
C THR A 64 4.70 -4.22 -1.20
N MET A 65 5.05 -2.97 -1.51
CA MET A 65 4.22 -2.12 -2.38
C MET A 65 4.12 -2.71 -3.78
N ASP A 66 2.92 -2.67 -4.34
CA ASP A 66 2.65 -3.05 -5.73
C ASP A 66 1.78 -1.99 -6.41
N ASP A 67 2.31 -1.38 -7.48
CA ASP A 67 1.61 -0.34 -8.22
C ASP A 67 0.40 -0.88 -9.00
N GLY A 68 0.36 -2.17 -9.29
CA GLY A 68 -0.80 -2.81 -9.89
C GLY A 68 -2.05 -2.77 -9.01
N LEU A 69 -1.88 -2.67 -7.68
CA LEU A 69 -2.98 -2.51 -6.74
C LEU A 69 -3.45 -1.04 -6.57
N LYS A 70 -2.73 -0.09 -7.16
CA LYS A 70 -3.05 1.34 -7.02
C LYS A 70 -4.48 1.69 -7.45
N PRO A 71 -5.02 1.20 -8.59
CA PRO A 71 -6.40 1.49 -8.96
C PRO A 71 -7.42 1.05 -7.90
N ALA A 72 -7.22 -0.12 -7.27
CA ALA A 72 -8.09 -0.59 -6.19
C ALA A 72 -7.95 0.25 -4.93
N ALA A 73 -6.72 0.65 -4.56
CA ALA A 73 -6.48 1.51 -3.41
C ALA A 73 -7.07 2.92 -3.59
N GLU A 74 -7.00 3.49 -4.79
CA GLU A 74 -7.63 4.78 -5.10
C GLU A 74 -9.17 4.71 -5.06
N LEU A 75 -9.77 3.62 -5.53
CA LEU A 75 -11.21 3.39 -5.39
C LEU A 75 -11.61 3.29 -3.92
N THR A 76 -10.86 2.52 -3.14
CA THR A 76 -11.05 2.38 -1.69
C THR A 76 -10.96 3.74 -0.99
N MET A 77 -9.97 4.56 -1.35
CA MET A 77 -9.83 5.91 -0.81
C MET A 77 -11.04 6.80 -1.12
N LYS A 78 -11.53 6.79 -2.37
CA LYS A 78 -12.72 7.58 -2.77
C LYS A 78 -13.96 7.16 -1.98
N ILE A 79 -14.14 5.86 -1.73
CA ILE A 79 -15.23 5.34 -0.90
C ILE A 79 -15.07 5.84 0.54
N ALA A 80 -13.90 5.67 1.14
CA ALA A 80 -13.63 6.10 2.51
C ALA A 80 -13.77 7.61 2.74
N LYS A 81 -13.51 8.43 1.71
CA LYS A 81 -13.71 9.88 1.72
C LYS A 81 -15.17 10.28 1.53
N GLY A 82 -16.05 9.36 1.13
CA GLY A 82 -17.43 9.68 0.76
C GLY A 82 -17.57 10.34 -0.64
N GLU A 83 -16.51 10.30 -1.47
CA GLU A 83 -16.52 10.75 -2.87
C GLU A 83 -17.20 9.74 -3.80
N MET A 84 -17.32 8.50 -3.34
CA MET A 84 -18.01 7.41 -4.05
C MET A 84 -18.86 6.63 -3.06
N THR A 85 -20.10 6.30 -3.46
CA THR A 85 -20.97 5.41 -2.69
C THR A 85 -20.46 3.97 -2.81
N TYR A 86 -20.42 3.26 -1.70
CA TYR A 86 -20.10 1.83 -1.72
C TYR A 86 -21.36 1.03 -2.06
N ASP A 87 -21.56 0.82 -3.34
CA ASP A 87 -22.69 0.07 -3.92
C ASP A 87 -22.20 -1.11 -4.77
N VAL A 88 -23.12 -1.79 -5.44
CA VAL A 88 -22.79 -2.92 -6.33
C VAL A 88 -21.81 -2.51 -7.43
N ASN A 89 -21.91 -1.30 -7.97
CA ASN A 89 -21.01 -0.83 -9.03
C ASN A 89 -19.60 -0.61 -8.50
N ALA A 90 -19.47 -0.02 -7.31
CA ALA A 90 -18.18 0.14 -6.63
C ALA A 90 -17.55 -1.22 -6.31
N ALA A 91 -18.34 -2.19 -5.84
CA ALA A 91 -17.86 -3.56 -5.57
C ALA A 91 -17.39 -4.25 -6.86
N LEU A 92 -18.11 -4.11 -7.98
CA LEU A 92 -17.69 -4.63 -9.28
C LEU A 92 -16.40 -3.98 -9.79
N ALA A 93 -16.29 -2.65 -9.64
CA ALA A 93 -15.08 -1.92 -10.04
C ALA A 93 -13.86 -2.33 -9.21
N LEU A 94 -14.02 -2.54 -7.90
CA LEU A 94 -12.98 -3.09 -7.04
C LEU A 94 -12.61 -4.51 -7.47
N GLY A 95 -13.60 -5.37 -7.75
CA GLY A 95 -13.37 -6.72 -8.27
C GLY A 95 -12.53 -6.71 -9.54
N ALA A 96 -12.89 -5.87 -10.51
CA ALA A 96 -12.14 -5.73 -11.77
C ALA A 96 -10.69 -5.22 -11.54
N ALA A 97 -10.49 -4.33 -10.58
CA ALA A 97 -9.14 -3.83 -10.24
C ALA A 97 -8.23 -4.89 -9.60
N PHE A 98 -8.81 -6.03 -9.19
CA PHE A 98 -8.09 -7.17 -8.61
C PHE A 98 -7.93 -8.36 -9.57
N ASP A 99 -8.42 -8.27 -10.81
CA ASP A 99 -8.45 -9.41 -11.73
C ASP A 99 -7.09 -10.07 -11.98
N ASP A 100 -6.00 -9.32 -11.87
CA ASP A 100 -4.64 -9.83 -12.06
C ASP A 100 -4.09 -10.60 -10.84
N TYR A 101 -4.84 -10.70 -9.75
CA TYR A 101 -4.37 -11.32 -8.51
C TYR A 101 -5.09 -12.63 -8.20
N ASN A 102 -4.38 -13.60 -7.60
CA ASN A 102 -4.98 -14.91 -7.26
C ASN A 102 -5.90 -14.82 -6.05
N LYS A 103 -5.48 -14.05 -5.04
CA LYS A 103 -6.25 -13.81 -3.81
C LYS A 103 -6.13 -12.37 -3.44
N ILE A 104 -7.22 -11.83 -2.99
CA ILE A 104 -7.32 -10.46 -2.49
C ILE A 104 -7.79 -10.50 -1.05
N GLY A 105 -7.23 -9.61 -0.22
CA GLY A 105 -7.79 -9.25 1.06
C GLY A 105 -8.89 -8.21 0.87
N ALA A 106 -9.70 -8.04 1.89
CA ALA A 106 -10.64 -6.93 1.87
C ALA A 106 -9.90 -5.59 1.86
N PRO A 107 -10.49 -4.54 1.28
CA PRO A 107 -10.00 -3.19 1.48
C PRO A 107 -10.02 -2.85 2.98
N ILE A 108 -8.91 -2.31 3.47
CA ILE A 108 -8.69 -1.99 4.89
C ILE A 108 -8.72 -0.48 5.06
N GLY A 109 -9.29 -0.01 6.16
CA GLY A 109 -9.22 1.38 6.57
C GLY A 109 -10.53 2.14 6.53
N PHE A 110 -11.64 1.49 6.21
CA PHE A 110 -12.97 2.05 6.41
C PHE A 110 -13.93 1.03 7.01
N TYR A 111 -14.98 1.54 7.65
CA TYR A 111 -16.08 0.76 8.17
C TYR A 111 -17.36 1.12 7.41
N ASP A 112 -18.11 0.10 6.99
CA ASP A 112 -19.42 0.24 6.33
C ASP A 112 -20.46 -0.56 7.11
N ASP A 113 -21.47 0.13 7.65
CA ASP A 113 -22.59 -0.47 8.37
C ASP A 113 -23.86 -0.62 7.50
N GLY A 114 -23.72 -0.43 6.19
CA GLY A 114 -24.82 -0.46 5.23
C GLY A 114 -25.63 0.85 5.15
N THR A 115 -25.36 1.80 6.05
CA THR A 115 -25.96 3.13 6.05
C THR A 115 -24.95 4.23 5.74
N ARG A 116 -23.73 4.04 6.15
CA ARG A 116 -22.61 4.99 5.93
C ARG A 116 -21.28 4.28 5.90
N VAL A 117 -20.36 4.85 5.17
CA VAL A 117 -18.94 4.51 5.17
C VAL A 117 -18.18 5.57 5.96
N VAL A 118 -17.30 5.14 6.82
CA VAL A 118 -16.43 6.04 7.61
C VAL A 118 -14.99 5.55 7.59
N PRO A 119 -14.00 6.43 7.40
CA PRO A 119 -12.60 6.06 7.53
C PRO A 119 -12.27 5.75 9.00
N VAL A 120 -11.48 4.72 9.23
CA VAL A 120 -11.16 4.26 10.59
C VAL A 120 -9.67 4.26 10.90
N CYS A 121 -8.81 4.11 9.90
CA CYS A 121 -7.38 4.03 10.11
C CYS A 121 -6.74 5.44 10.10
N VAL A 122 -6.42 5.93 11.29
CA VAL A 122 -5.79 7.24 11.49
C VAL A 122 -4.29 7.13 11.32
N TYR A 123 -3.72 8.06 10.55
CA TYR A 123 -2.28 8.19 10.37
C TYR A 123 -1.62 8.83 11.59
N SER A 124 -0.43 8.36 11.92
CA SER A 124 0.49 8.98 12.89
C SER A 124 1.92 9.00 12.32
N GLU A 125 2.69 10.03 12.67
CA GLU A 125 4.12 10.04 12.40
C GLU A 125 4.88 8.97 13.20
N ASP A 126 4.31 8.53 14.34
CA ASP A 126 4.83 7.46 15.18
C ASP A 126 4.36 6.10 14.65
N VAL A 127 5.28 5.38 14.02
CA VAL A 127 5.06 4.06 13.42
C VAL A 127 4.69 3.01 14.47
N GLU A 128 5.32 3.07 15.66
CA GLU A 128 5.03 2.11 16.73
C GLU A 128 3.62 2.32 17.28
N LEU A 129 3.21 3.57 17.46
CA LEU A 129 1.86 3.92 17.88
C LEU A 129 0.82 3.47 16.84
N MET A 130 1.06 3.70 15.54
CA MET A 130 0.19 3.18 14.50
C MET A 130 0.06 1.66 14.56
N ALA A 131 1.19 0.94 14.66
CA ALA A 131 1.17 -0.52 14.73
C ALA A 131 0.46 -1.05 15.99
N LEU A 132 0.55 -0.32 17.11
CA LEU A 132 -0.12 -0.68 18.36
C LEU A 132 -1.63 -0.43 18.30
N THR A 133 -2.04 0.67 17.68
CA THR A 133 -3.46 1.08 17.61
C THR A 133 -4.21 0.44 16.45
N LEU A 134 -3.53 -0.07 15.42
CA LEU A 134 -4.13 -0.69 14.26
C LEU A 134 -5.21 -1.75 14.62
N PRO A 135 -4.98 -2.71 15.53
CA PRO A 135 -5.99 -3.70 15.88
C PRO A 135 -7.21 -3.13 16.63
N LEU A 136 -7.14 -1.89 17.09
CA LEU A 136 -8.27 -1.20 17.71
C LEU A 136 -9.12 -0.44 16.68
N GLN A 137 -8.58 -0.19 15.50
CA GLN A 137 -9.19 0.61 14.43
C GLN A 137 -9.89 -0.25 13.38
N VAL A 138 -9.52 -1.51 13.25
CA VAL A 138 -10.04 -2.44 12.24
C VAL A 138 -10.81 -3.59 12.89
N ASP A 139 -11.73 -4.17 12.13
CA ASP A 139 -12.52 -5.33 12.59
C ASP A 139 -11.71 -6.65 12.60
N GLU A 140 -12.33 -7.74 13.04
CA GLU A 140 -11.67 -9.05 13.10
C GLU A 140 -11.37 -9.63 11.71
N PHE A 141 -12.14 -9.29 10.70
CA PHE A 141 -11.90 -9.75 9.33
C PHE A 141 -10.64 -9.11 8.76
N ASP A 142 -10.49 -7.81 8.91
CA ASP A 142 -9.29 -7.07 8.51
C ASP A 142 -8.05 -7.52 9.30
N LYS A 143 -8.19 -7.75 10.61
CA LYS A 143 -7.10 -8.30 11.45
C LYS A 143 -6.63 -9.66 10.94
N ASN A 144 -7.56 -10.54 10.55
CA ASN A 144 -7.21 -11.85 10.02
C ASN A 144 -6.52 -11.75 8.66
N ASN A 145 -6.97 -10.86 7.80
CA ASN A 145 -6.30 -10.59 6.53
C ASN A 145 -4.88 -10.05 6.75
N LEU A 146 -4.71 -9.07 7.62
CA LEU A 146 -3.40 -8.50 7.95
C LEU A 146 -2.44 -9.52 8.57
N LYS A 147 -2.93 -10.48 9.34
CA LYS A 147 -2.13 -11.55 9.95
C LYS A 147 -1.90 -12.75 9.02
N SER A 148 -2.54 -12.78 7.86
CA SER A 148 -2.39 -13.91 6.94
C SER A 148 -1.04 -13.87 6.24
N PRO A 149 -0.26 -14.96 6.26
CA PRO A 149 1.00 -15.06 5.53
C PRO A 149 0.79 -15.23 4.01
N VAL A 150 -0.46 -15.42 3.57
CA VAL A 150 -0.81 -15.54 2.16
C VAL A 150 -0.56 -14.25 1.41
N PHE A 151 -0.92 -13.11 2.02
CA PHE A 151 -0.78 -11.80 1.37
C PHE A 151 0.66 -11.31 1.41
N LYS A 152 1.15 -10.86 0.26
CA LYS A 152 2.52 -10.40 0.02
C LYS A 152 2.59 -8.97 -0.50
N LEU A 153 1.53 -8.54 -1.17
CA LEU A 153 1.47 -7.28 -1.91
C LEU A 153 0.47 -6.33 -1.25
N VAL A 154 0.76 -5.05 -1.31
CA VAL A 154 -0.09 -3.98 -0.76
C VAL A 154 0.01 -2.72 -1.61
N ASN A 155 -1.07 -1.97 -1.70
CA ASN A 155 -1.02 -0.55 -2.04
C ASN A 155 -1.75 0.25 -0.97
N ILE A 156 -1.19 1.40 -0.63
CA ILE A 156 -1.64 2.26 0.45
C ILE A 156 -1.91 3.64 -0.13
N GLN A 157 -3.01 4.24 0.27
CA GLN A 157 -3.34 5.63 -0.03
C GLN A 157 -3.59 6.38 1.27
N THR A 158 -3.08 7.60 1.35
CA THR A 158 -3.34 8.52 2.46
C THR A 158 -4.18 9.70 1.99
N PHE A 159 -5.04 10.21 2.85
CA PHE A 159 -5.90 11.36 2.54
C PHE A 159 -6.26 12.14 3.80
N GLU A 160 -6.68 13.38 3.61
CA GLU A 160 -7.14 14.23 4.71
C GLU A 160 -8.67 14.40 4.66
N LEU A 161 -9.29 14.29 5.83
CA LEU A 161 -10.70 14.57 6.02
C LEU A 161 -10.88 15.31 7.34
N SER A 162 -11.49 16.50 7.28
CA SER A 162 -11.73 17.35 8.47
C SER A 162 -10.49 17.61 9.33
N GLY A 163 -9.32 17.79 8.70
CA GLY A 163 -8.05 18.07 9.39
C GLY A 163 -7.36 16.85 10.01
N VAL A 164 -7.91 15.66 9.79
CA VAL A 164 -7.30 14.38 10.22
C VAL A 164 -6.78 13.65 8.99
N THR A 165 -5.55 13.14 9.06
CA THR A 165 -5.02 12.25 8.03
C THR A 165 -5.45 10.81 8.32
N TYR A 166 -6.05 10.18 7.31
CA TYR A 166 -6.43 8.77 7.31
C TYR A 166 -5.64 8.02 6.25
N TRP A 167 -5.66 6.71 6.35
CA TRP A 167 -5.11 5.84 5.32
C TRP A 167 -6.03 4.66 5.07
N VAL A 168 -5.95 4.13 3.86
CA VAL A 168 -6.58 2.89 3.42
C VAL A 168 -5.53 2.01 2.75
N ALA A 169 -5.75 0.72 2.76
CA ALA A 169 -4.87 -0.23 2.10
C ALA A 169 -5.68 -1.32 1.38
N VAL A 170 -5.12 -1.83 0.30
CA VAL A 170 -5.58 -3.06 -0.35
C VAL A 170 -4.43 -4.04 -0.37
N ILE A 171 -4.71 -5.30 -0.09
CA ILE A 171 -3.70 -6.36 -0.01
C ILE A 171 -4.05 -7.50 -0.95
N ALA A 172 -3.03 -8.12 -1.51
CA ALA A 172 -3.19 -9.26 -2.39
C ALA A 172 -2.08 -10.30 -2.17
N ASP A 173 -2.29 -11.50 -2.70
CA ASP A 173 -1.27 -12.56 -2.73
C ASP A 173 -0.20 -12.20 -3.79
N ARG A 174 -0.31 -12.74 -4.97
CA ARG A 174 0.60 -12.55 -6.11
C ARG A 174 -0.20 -12.32 -7.38
N LYS A 175 0.43 -11.74 -8.38
CA LYS A 175 -0.14 -11.69 -9.74
C LYS A 175 -0.31 -13.11 -10.29
N LYS A 176 -1.36 -13.29 -11.08
CA LYS A 176 -1.63 -14.50 -11.85
C LYS A 176 -0.56 -14.74 -12.91
#